data_6910b721316f607cd90d3375d1b92dbc
#
_entry.id   6910b721316f607cd90d3375d1b92dbc
#
_cell.length_a   1.000
_cell.length_b   1.000
_cell.length_c   1.000
_cell.angle_alpha   90.00
_cell.angle_beta   90.00
_cell.angle_gamma   90.00
#
_symmetry.space_group_name_H-M   'P 1'
#
loop_
_entity.id
_entity.type
_entity.pdbx_description
1 polymer ?
#
loop_
_entity_poly.entity_id
_entity_poly.type
_entity_poly.pdbx_seq_one_letter_code
_entity_poly.pdbx_strand_id
1 'polypeptide(L)'
;MKSILSTKKLSTIQKDQLLQEGVCVVDYDAIAITFLDFEAPEVIDNAIFTSQQAVRSFLEKSQGVLSIKNCFCVGAKTKILLEKNGLKVIEIGQNATELAQKIAKNYKNCVFYYFCGTIRREELPKVLKSEKIGLFEVKTYKTVLKTKKKCCVLQPP
;
A
#
# COMPACT_ATOMS: atom_id res chain seq x y z
N MET A 1 26.60 -3.13 -24.80
CA MET A 1 25.61 -2.27 -24.12
C MET A 1 24.87 -3.14 -23.11
N LYS A 2 24.75 -2.70 -21.86
CA LYS A 2 24.00 -3.43 -20.83
C LYS A 2 22.52 -3.13 -20.98
N SER A 3 21.64 -4.14 -20.83
CA SER A 3 20.19 -3.96 -20.90
C SER A 3 19.52 -4.46 -19.63
N ILE A 4 18.55 -3.74 -19.13
CA ILE A 4 17.74 -4.14 -17.98
C ILE A 4 16.26 -4.15 -18.35
N LEU A 5 15.51 -5.06 -17.71
CA LEU A 5 14.06 -5.13 -17.79
C LEU A 5 13.48 -4.68 -16.46
N SER A 6 12.69 -3.61 -16.48
CA SER A 6 11.94 -3.15 -15.30
C SER A 6 10.49 -3.60 -15.39
N THR A 7 10.00 -4.27 -14.36
CA THR A 7 8.58 -4.68 -14.23
C THR A 7 7.67 -3.55 -13.74
N LYS A 8 8.21 -2.35 -13.60
CA LYS A 8 7.49 -1.11 -13.31
C LYS A 8 7.98 -0.02 -14.25
N LYS A 9 7.07 0.80 -14.76
CA LYS A 9 7.44 1.98 -15.53
C LYS A 9 8.29 2.91 -14.69
N LEU A 10 9.43 3.30 -15.25
CA LEU A 10 10.36 4.24 -14.64
C LEU A 10 9.98 5.67 -15.01
N SER A 11 10.31 6.63 -14.14
CA SER A 11 10.22 8.05 -14.47
C SER A 11 11.25 8.43 -15.54
N THR A 12 11.03 9.55 -16.23
CA THR A 12 11.99 10.08 -17.21
C THR A 12 13.37 10.26 -16.58
N ILE A 13 13.42 10.87 -15.38
CA ILE A 13 14.69 11.08 -14.65
C ILE A 13 15.44 9.76 -14.40
N GLN A 14 14.74 8.71 -13.98
CA GLN A 14 15.37 7.40 -13.75
C GLN A 14 15.89 6.77 -15.03
N LYS A 15 15.16 6.95 -16.16
CA LYS A 15 15.62 6.46 -17.48
C LYS A 15 16.84 7.20 -17.95
N ASP A 16 16.85 8.54 -17.81
CA ASP A 16 17.96 9.39 -18.23
C ASP A 16 19.23 9.06 -17.44
N GLN A 17 19.11 8.85 -16.12
CA GLN A 17 20.23 8.41 -15.30
C GLN A 17 20.83 7.08 -15.76
N LEU A 18 19.98 6.09 -16.05
CA LEU A 18 20.43 4.78 -16.54
C LEU A 18 21.05 4.86 -17.93
N LEU A 19 20.51 5.71 -18.79
CA LEU A 19 21.03 5.93 -20.16
C LEU A 19 22.42 6.60 -20.12
N GLN A 20 22.65 7.57 -19.21
CA GLN A 20 23.96 8.20 -18.99
C GLN A 20 25.01 7.18 -18.55
N GLU A 21 24.62 6.13 -17.83
CA GLU A 21 25.50 5.01 -17.45
C GLU A 21 25.63 3.93 -18.53
N GLY A 22 25.16 4.21 -19.76
CA GLY A 22 25.22 3.27 -20.89
C GLY A 22 24.31 2.05 -20.75
N VAL A 23 23.23 2.17 -19.99
CA VAL A 23 22.26 1.09 -19.74
C VAL A 23 20.97 1.33 -20.52
N CYS A 24 20.63 0.44 -21.43
CA CYS A 24 19.30 0.42 -22.07
C CYS A 24 18.23 -0.15 -21.14
N VAL A 25 17.07 0.48 -21.13
CA VAL A 25 15.95 0.07 -20.26
C VAL A 25 14.72 -0.29 -21.09
N VAL A 26 14.18 -1.47 -20.86
CA VAL A 26 12.81 -1.83 -21.26
C VAL A 26 11.97 -1.86 -20.01
N ASP A 27 10.94 -1.02 -19.94
CA ASP A 27 10.08 -0.93 -18.77
C ASP A 27 8.60 -1.12 -19.11
N TYR A 28 7.88 -1.78 -18.20
CA TYR A 28 6.43 -1.92 -18.27
C TYR A 28 5.86 -2.20 -16.87
N ASP A 29 4.59 -1.84 -16.67
CA ASP A 29 3.91 -2.23 -15.43
C ASP A 29 3.45 -3.68 -15.55
N ALA A 30 4.09 -4.59 -14.83
CA ALA A 30 3.72 -6.01 -14.77
C ALA A 30 2.44 -6.25 -13.97
N ILE A 31 2.06 -5.30 -13.11
CA ILE A 31 0.87 -5.37 -12.27
C ILE A 31 0.02 -4.11 -12.45
N ALA A 32 -1.27 -4.26 -12.18
CA ALA A 32 -2.20 -3.14 -12.01
C ALA A 32 -2.87 -3.24 -10.64
N ILE A 33 -3.18 -2.08 -10.07
CA ILE A 33 -3.98 -1.98 -8.86
C ILE A 33 -5.41 -1.60 -9.27
N THR A 34 -6.37 -2.35 -8.78
CA THR A 34 -7.79 -2.04 -8.95
C THR A 34 -8.37 -1.77 -7.58
N PHE A 35 -8.96 -0.60 -7.39
CA PHE A 35 -9.65 -0.25 -6.15
C PHE A 35 -11.00 -0.98 -6.09
N LEU A 36 -11.36 -1.39 -4.91
CA LEU A 36 -12.58 -2.13 -4.62
C LEU A 36 -13.52 -1.24 -3.81
N ASP A 37 -14.80 -1.39 -4.06
CA ASP A 37 -15.80 -0.86 -3.14
C ASP A 37 -15.76 -1.68 -1.85
N PHE A 38 -15.98 -1.02 -0.74
CA PHE A 38 -15.91 -1.63 0.58
C PHE A 38 -16.95 -1.00 1.51
N GLU A 39 -17.31 -1.75 2.54
CA GLU A 39 -18.16 -1.28 3.62
C GLU A 39 -17.36 -1.08 4.88
N ALA A 40 -17.60 0.01 5.57
CA ALA A 40 -17.01 0.33 6.87
C ALA A 40 -17.95 1.28 7.63
N PRO A 41 -17.86 1.36 8.97
CA PRO A 41 -18.63 2.33 9.74
C PRO A 41 -18.31 3.77 9.33
N GLU A 42 -19.29 4.65 9.40
CA GLU A 42 -19.11 6.08 9.11
C GLU A 42 -18.02 6.74 9.98
N VAL A 43 -17.89 6.29 11.21
CA VAL A 43 -16.86 6.76 12.16
C VAL A 43 -15.97 5.61 12.57
N ILE A 44 -14.67 5.76 12.32
CA ILE A 44 -13.64 4.79 12.66
C ILE A 44 -12.68 5.41 13.66
N ASP A 45 -12.62 4.83 14.86
CA ASP A 45 -11.71 5.34 15.88
C ASP A 45 -10.25 5.11 15.53
N ASN A 46 -9.90 3.90 15.09
CA ASN A 46 -8.52 3.53 14.77
C ASN A 46 -8.44 2.78 13.44
N ALA A 47 -7.70 3.32 12.49
CA ALA A 47 -7.47 2.72 11.17
C ALA A 47 -6.00 2.36 10.97
N ILE A 48 -5.73 1.21 10.38
CA ILE A 48 -4.38 0.75 10.04
C ILE A 48 -4.20 0.77 8.52
N PHE A 49 -3.08 1.37 8.07
CA PHE A 49 -2.67 1.41 6.67
C PHE A 49 -1.22 0.94 6.53
N THR A 50 -0.98 -0.19 5.87
CA THR A 50 0.36 -0.72 5.62
C THR A 50 0.87 -0.46 4.19
N SER A 51 0.06 0.21 3.36
CA SER A 51 0.45 0.56 1.99
C SER A 51 -0.20 1.87 1.54
N GLN A 52 0.50 2.60 0.66
CA GLN A 52 -0.07 3.79 0.03
C GLN A 52 -1.29 3.47 -0.84
N GLN A 53 -1.39 2.26 -1.41
CA GLN A 53 -2.53 1.87 -2.24
C GLN A 53 -3.81 1.74 -1.41
N ALA A 54 -3.69 1.26 -0.17
CA ALA A 54 -4.83 1.24 0.75
C ALA A 54 -5.31 2.65 1.10
N VAL A 55 -4.38 3.59 1.32
CA VAL A 55 -4.73 5.00 1.56
C VAL A 55 -5.43 5.61 0.34
N ARG A 56 -4.86 5.43 -0.86
CA ARG A 56 -5.44 5.96 -2.11
C ARG A 56 -6.84 5.40 -2.36
N SER A 57 -7.00 4.10 -2.20
CA SER A 57 -8.29 3.43 -2.35
C SER A 57 -9.32 3.94 -1.34
N PHE A 58 -8.91 4.09 -0.07
CA PHE A 58 -9.77 4.67 0.96
C PHE A 58 -10.23 6.08 0.57
N LEU A 59 -9.32 6.97 0.19
CA LEU A 59 -9.63 8.35 -0.18
C LEU A 59 -10.56 8.45 -1.39
N GLU A 60 -10.35 7.59 -2.40
CA GLU A 60 -11.19 7.57 -3.60
C GLU A 60 -12.59 7.01 -3.33
N LYS A 61 -12.67 5.91 -2.58
CA LYS A 61 -13.93 5.17 -2.41
C LYS A 61 -14.78 5.66 -1.24
N SER A 62 -14.19 6.25 -0.21
CA SER A 62 -14.95 6.82 0.91
C SER A 62 -15.71 8.09 0.56
N GLN A 63 -15.32 8.79 -0.50
CA GLN A 63 -15.95 10.04 -0.98
C GLN A 63 -16.23 11.06 0.13
N GLY A 64 -15.42 11.04 1.20
CA GLY A 64 -15.59 11.94 2.35
C GLY A 64 -16.72 11.58 3.33
N VAL A 65 -17.41 10.45 3.11
CA VAL A 65 -18.48 9.98 4.01
C VAL A 65 -17.88 9.37 5.29
N LEU A 66 -16.71 8.72 5.19
CA LEU A 66 -16.08 8.04 6.32
C LEU A 66 -15.13 8.97 7.07
N SER A 67 -15.24 9.02 8.40
CA SER A 67 -14.36 9.76 9.29
C SER A 67 -13.43 8.83 10.07
N ILE A 68 -12.12 9.14 10.07
CA ILE A 68 -11.13 8.40 10.84
C ILE A 68 -10.53 9.35 11.90
N LYS A 69 -10.57 8.94 13.17
CA LYS A 69 -9.98 9.74 14.26
C LYS A 69 -8.46 9.56 14.35
N ASN A 70 -8.00 8.32 14.28
CA ASN A 70 -6.59 7.97 14.47
C ASN A 70 -6.12 7.00 13.39
N CYS A 71 -4.96 7.30 12.80
CA CYS A 71 -4.30 6.42 11.83
C CYS A 71 -3.04 5.81 12.42
N PHE A 72 -2.82 4.55 12.08
CA PHE A 72 -1.64 3.75 12.35
C PHE A 72 -1.07 3.30 11.01
N CYS A 73 0.21 3.50 10.76
CA CYS A 73 0.72 3.20 9.44
C CYS A 73 2.12 2.60 9.41
N VAL A 74 2.46 1.97 8.29
CA VAL A 74 3.80 1.46 8.01
C VAL A 74 4.48 2.35 6.98
N GLY A 75 5.66 2.85 7.36
CA GLY A 75 6.57 3.57 6.48
C GLY A 75 6.25 5.06 6.30
N ALA A 76 7.31 5.87 6.20
CA ALA A 76 7.23 7.32 6.11
C ALA A 76 6.40 7.83 4.92
N LYS A 77 6.46 7.15 3.77
CA LYS A 77 5.69 7.56 2.58
C LYS A 77 4.18 7.41 2.79
N THR A 78 3.75 6.39 3.55
CA THR A 78 2.33 6.19 3.90
C THR A 78 1.88 7.26 4.89
N LYS A 79 2.71 7.56 5.90
CA LYS A 79 2.46 8.65 6.86
C LYS A 79 2.24 9.98 6.15
N ILE A 80 3.19 10.39 5.30
CA ILE A 80 3.11 11.65 4.55
C ILE A 80 1.82 11.72 3.72
N LEU A 81 1.42 10.61 3.08
CA LEU A 81 0.21 10.57 2.27
C LEU A 81 -1.05 10.74 3.13
N LEU A 82 -1.13 10.12 4.29
CA LEU A 82 -2.23 10.27 5.24
C LEU A 82 -2.33 11.72 5.74
N GLU A 83 -1.23 12.29 6.22
CA GLU A 83 -1.18 13.65 6.77
C GLU A 83 -1.50 14.72 5.72
N LYS A 84 -1.05 14.56 4.48
CA LYS A 84 -1.41 15.44 3.35
C LYS A 84 -2.91 15.47 3.05
N ASN A 85 -3.62 14.43 3.42
CA ASN A 85 -5.08 14.33 3.25
C ASN A 85 -5.85 14.60 4.56
N GLY A 86 -5.21 15.23 5.54
CA GLY A 86 -5.86 15.66 6.78
C GLY A 86 -6.11 14.55 7.80
N LEU A 87 -5.53 13.36 7.59
CA LEU A 87 -5.69 12.23 8.50
C LEU A 87 -4.59 12.24 9.56
N LYS A 88 -4.98 12.13 10.83
CA LYS A 88 -4.07 12.18 11.97
C LYS A 88 -3.35 10.85 12.18
N VAL A 89 -2.04 10.81 11.95
CA VAL A 89 -1.21 9.63 12.24
C VAL A 89 -0.68 9.72 13.67
N ILE A 90 -1.01 8.73 14.51
CA ILE A 90 -0.57 8.68 15.91
C ILE A 90 0.54 7.65 16.14
N GLU A 91 0.66 6.64 15.28
CA GLU A 91 1.72 5.64 15.41
C GLU A 91 2.24 5.21 14.04
N ILE A 92 3.56 5.03 13.94
CA ILE A 92 4.23 4.55 12.74
C ILE A 92 5.18 3.39 13.07
N GLY A 93 5.16 2.35 12.24
CA GLY A 93 6.17 1.28 12.25
C GLY A 93 7.04 1.34 10.99
N GLN A 94 8.28 0.88 11.09
CA GLN A 94 9.15 0.69 9.92
C GLN A 94 8.65 -0.48 9.06
N ASN A 95 8.02 -1.46 9.70
CA ASN A 95 7.41 -2.62 9.08
C ASN A 95 6.15 -3.05 9.84
N ALA A 96 5.43 -4.05 9.30
CA ALA A 96 4.17 -4.52 9.86
C ALA A 96 4.33 -5.15 11.27
N THR A 97 5.45 -5.83 11.51
CA THR A 97 5.73 -6.46 12.81
C THR A 97 5.96 -5.41 13.90
N GLU A 98 6.79 -4.40 13.62
CA GLU A 98 7.04 -3.31 14.56
C GLU A 98 5.77 -2.54 14.90
N LEU A 99 4.95 -2.22 13.89
CA LEU A 99 3.66 -1.55 14.12
C LEU A 99 2.75 -2.41 15.01
N ALA A 100 2.66 -3.71 14.72
CA ALA A 100 1.84 -4.63 15.50
C ALA A 100 2.31 -4.72 16.97
N GLN A 101 3.62 -4.75 17.22
CA GLN A 101 4.19 -4.74 18.57
C GLN A 101 3.88 -3.45 19.31
N LYS A 102 3.98 -2.30 18.67
CA LYS A 102 3.61 -1.00 19.25
C LYS A 102 2.13 -0.95 19.62
N ILE A 103 1.26 -1.44 18.72
CA ILE A 103 -0.17 -1.55 18.99
C ILE A 103 -0.43 -2.48 20.16
N ALA A 104 0.18 -3.66 20.19
CA ALA A 104 0.04 -4.63 21.25
C ALA A 104 0.52 -4.12 22.62
N LYS A 105 1.53 -3.27 22.63
CA LYS A 105 2.06 -2.68 23.86
C LYS A 105 1.16 -1.56 24.42
N ASN A 106 0.68 -0.66 23.55
CA ASN A 106 0.12 0.61 23.96
C ASN A 106 -1.40 0.73 23.75
N TYR A 107 -2.02 -0.18 22.97
CA TYR A 107 -3.42 -0.03 22.51
C TYR A 107 -4.22 -1.34 22.64
N LYS A 108 -3.97 -2.13 23.68
CA LYS A 108 -4.58 -3.48 23.87
C LYS A 108 -6.12 -3.49 23.86
N ASN A 109 -6.74 -2.44 24.38
CA ASN A 109 -8.20 -2.36 24.52
C ASN A 109 -8.88 -1.64 23.34
N CYS A 110 -8.14 -1.39 22.26
CA CYS A 110 -8.69 -0.72 21.09
C CYS A 110 -9.15 -1.73 20.03
N VAL A 111 -10.07 -1.27 19.20
CA VAL A 111 -10.52 -1.98 18.01
C VAL A 111 -9.97 -1.26 16.78
N PHE A 112 -9.52 -2.01 15.79
CA PHE A 112 -8.87 -1.50 14.61
C PHE A 112 -9.57 -1.93 13.32
N TYR A 113 -9.64 -1.03 12.36
CA TYR A 113 -10.01 -1.31 10.97
C TYR A 113 -8.77 -1.30 10.11
N TYR A 114 -8.41 -2.46 9.56
CA TYR A 114 -7.21 -2.65 8.74
C TYR A 114 -7.56 -2.57 7.25
N PHE A 115 -7.29 -1.44 6.64
CA PHE A 115 -7.44 -1.22 5.20
C PHE A 115 -6.28 -1.85 4.44
N CYS A 116 -6.56 -2.88 3.66
CA CYS A 116 -5.52 -3.69 3.01
C CYS A 116 -5.92 -4.20 1.63
N GLY A 117 -4.96 -4.75 0.90
CA GLY A 117 -5.22 -5.46 -0.34
C GLY A 117 -5.81 -6.86 -0.12
N THR A 118 -6.36 -7.44 -1.18
CA THR A 118 -6.82 -8.85 -1.16
C THR A 118 -5.67 -9.82 -0.88
N ILE A 119 -4.46 -9.48 -1.35
CA ILE A 119 -3.21 -10.18 -1.00
C ILE A 119 -2.44 -9.26 -0.05
N ARG A 120 -2.14 -9.73 1.14
CA ARG A 120 -1.44 -9.00 2.18
C ARG A 120 -0.55 -9.93 3.01
N ARG A 121 0.37 -9.36 3.74
CA ARG A 121 1.20 -10.10 4.71
C ARG A 121 0.39 -10.41 5.97
N GLU A 122 0.69 -11.55 6.58
CA GLU A 122 -0.04 -12.06 7.75
C GLU A 122 0.54 -11.60 9.09
N GLU A 123 1.73 -10.98 9.11
CA GLU A 123 2.47 -10.66 10.35
C GLU A 123 1.64 -9.79 11.28
N LEU A 124 1.08 -8.68 10.79
CA LEU A 124 0.29 -7.77 11.62
C LEU A 124 -0.99 -8.44 12.15
N PRO A 125 -1.85 -9.06 11.32
CA PRO A 125 -3.02 -9.76 11.83
C PRO A 125 -2.72 -10.87 12.83
N LYS A 126 -1.64 -11.64 12.60
CA LYS A 126 -1.24 -12.71 13.53
C LYS A 126 -0.88 -12.18 14.91
N VAL A 127 -0.07 -11.13 14.99
CA VAL A 127 0.34 -10.53 16.26
C VAL A 127 -0.87 -9.93 16.97
N LEU A 128 -1.73 -9.16 16.31
CA LEU A 128 -2.90 -8.55 16.93
C LEU A 128 -3.90 -9.60 17.42
N LYS A 129 -4.08 -10.68 16.66
CA LYS A 129 -4.94 -11.81 17.06
C LYS A 129 -4.39 -12.56 18.29
N SER A 130 -3.07 -12.82 18.33
CA SER A 130 -2.45 -13.47 19.51
C SER A 130 -2.57 -12.65 20.78
N GLU A 131 -2.58 -11.32 20.65
CA GLU A 131 -2.77 -10.38 21.75
C GLU A 131 -4.26 -10.08 22.05
N LYS A 132 -5.20 -10.77 21.38
CA LYS A 132 -6.66 -10.61 21.52
C LYS A 132 -7.15 -9.18 21.24
N ILE A 133 -6.48 -8.46 20.35
CA ILE A 133 -6.86 -7.12 19.92
C ILE A 133 -7.89 -7.22 18.78
N GLY A 134 -8.98 -6.49 18.88
CA GLY A 134 -10.04 -6.46 17.87
C GLY A 134 -9.53 -5.91 16.53
N LEU A 135 -9.66 -6.70 15.46
CA LEU A 135 -9.21 -6.32 14.12
C LEU A 135 -10.25 -6.69 13.07
N PHE A 136 -10.76 -5.68 12.37
CA PHE A 136 -11.63 -5.84 11.20
C PHE A 136 -10.84 -5.53 9.93
N GLU A 137 -10.74 -6.51 9.04
CA GLU A 137 -10.05 -6.34 7.77
C GLU A 137 -10.98 -5.80 6.70
N VAL A 138 -10.61 -4.67 6.09
CA VAL A 138 -11.33 -4.03 4.99
C VAL A 138 -10.50 -4.15 3.72
N LYS A 139 -10.96 -4.99 2.78
CA LYS A 139 -10.27 -5.20 1.49
C LYS A 139 -10.61 -4.06 0.54
N THR A 140 -9.65 -3.18 0.29
CA THR A 140 -9.87 -1.95 -0.48
C THR A 140 -9.26 -1.96 -1.87
N TYR A 141 -8.35 -2.88 -2.16
CA TYR A 141 -7.77 -3.01 -3.51
C TYR A 141 -7.33 -4.44 -3.80
N LYS A 142 -7.21 -4.74 -5.07
CA LYS A 142 -6.58 -5.97 -5.57
C LYS A 142 -5.42 -5.66 -6.50
N THR A 143 -4.41 -6.51 -6.47
CA THR A 143 -3.29 -6.49 -7.42
C THR A 143 -3.55 -7.54 -8.47
N VAL A 144 -3.53 -7.16 -9.74
CA VAL A 144 -3.70 -8.07 -10.86
C VAL A 144 -2.48 -8.02 -11.78
N LEU A 145 -2.10 -9.17 -12.35
CA LEU A 145 -1.05 -9.24 -13.35
C LEU A 145 -1.54 -8.60 -14.65
N LYS A 146 -0.72 -7.75 -15.25
CA LYS A 146 -0.92 -7.30 -16.63
C LYS A 146 -0.24 -8.29 -17.58
N THR A 147 -1.03 -9.10 -18.26
CA THR A 147 -0.52 -9.90 -19.38
C THR A 147 -0.12 -8.96 -20.52
N LYS A 148 1.16 -8.92 -20.87
CA LYS A 148 1.58 -8.28 -22.13
C LYS A 148 0.96 -9.06 -23.28
N LYS A 149 0.12 -8.44 -24.12
CA LYS A 149 -0.05 -8.88 -25.50
C LYS A 149 1.35 -8.91 -26.11
N LYS A 150 1.72 -10.04 -26.76
CA LYS A 150 3.03 -10.25 -27.40
C LYS A 150 3.47 -8.96 -28.09
N CYS A 151 4.50 -8.27 -27.57
CA CYS A 151 5.25 -7.32 -28.36
C CYS A 151 5.99 -8.15 -29.39
N CYS A 152 5.75 -7.86 -30.67
CA CYS A 152 6.57 -8.37 -31.77
C CYS A 152 8.03 -8.10 -31.41
N VAL A 153 8.80 -9.16 -31.24
CA VAL A 153 10.25 -9.08 -31.24
C VAL A 153 10.61 -8.59 -32.65
N LEU A 154 11.05 -7.36 -32.77
CA LEU A 154 11.73 -6.90 -33.94
C LEU A 154 12.96 -7.80 -34.11
N GLN A 155 12.92 -8.72 -35.05
CA GLN A 155 14.11 -9.42 -35.48
C GLN A 155 15.07 -8.38 -36.05
N PRO A 156 16.35 -8.38 -35.66
CA PRO A 156 17.36 -7.55 -36.32
C PRO A 156 17.51 -7.99 -37.77
N PRO A 157 17.88 -7.08 -38.66
CA PRO A 157 18.12 -7.33 -40.06
C PRO A 157 19.24 -8.33 -40.28
#